data_5ba54ea323ca67665e8457ec3bc88e22
#
_entry.id   5ba54ea323ca67665e8457ec3bc88e22
#
_cell.length_a   1.000
_cell.length_b   1.000
_cell.length_c   1.000
_cell.angle_alpha   90.00
_cell.angle_beta   90.00
_cell.angle_gamma   90.00
#
_symmetry.space_group_name_H-M   'P 1'
#
loop_
_entity.id
_entity.type
_entity.pdbx_description
1 polymer ?
#
loop_
_entity_poly.entity_id
_entity_poly.type
_entity_poly.pdbx_seq_one_letter_code
_entity_poly.pdbx_strand_id
1 'polypeptide(L)'
;MKTVILIAASIAALGCRSGERSRSTSDTTGADPARNTTASSGQVQLKLPPGFTATVFAENLGSARHLAAGPGGTIYANTWHSPYDTTRRVPAGGYLVALRDTNGDGRADVIRRFGSTSESGSKGGTGIALNGNELYAEADSAIVRYRVSESDPVPAGKPEVIVSGLVTKGGHPMHPIAVDSKNLYVNIGSATNSCQVKDREGQSPGHDPCRELEQRAGIWRFSHQPGQRWSPAQRYATGIRNAGALAFYPDNGTLYATQHGRDQLGDWTKLYNPKEGANLPAEELLHIRQDGDYGWPYCYYDPTLKRLVLAPEYGGDKKTEGRCASKLGPVAAFPAHWAPNGLAFYNGRMFPQEYRGGAFIAFHGSWNRAPEPQEGYNVVFQPMSQGNASGEYRVFADGFAGNAKDPGNAAHRPAGLAVGADGALYISDDQRGTIWRVAYK
;
A
#
# COMPACT_ATOMS: atom_id res chain seq x y z
N MET A 1 -55.56 8.39 -18.17
CA MET A 1 -56.59 8.10 -17.16
C MET A 1 -55.95 7.43 -15.95
N LYS A 2 -55.98 8.15 -14.83
CA LYS A 2 -56.21 7.72 -13.43
C LYS A 2 -55.25 6.63 -12.87
N THR A 3 -54.60 6.70 -11.75
CA THR A 3 -54.93 7.39 -10.50
C THR A 3 -53.69 7.44 -9.60
N VAL A 4 -53.45 8.61 -9.00
CA VAL A 4 -52.47 8.89 -7.94
C VAL A 4 -53.09 8.48 -6.61
N ILE A 5 -52.34 7.85 -5.70
CA ILE A 5 -52.69 7.76 -4.29
C ILE A 5 -51.54 8.35 -3.48
N LEU A 6 -51.79 9.53 -2.91
CA LEU A 6 -51.05 10.12 -1.79
C LEU A 6 -51.57 9.51 -0.47
N ILE A 7 -50.69 9.18 0.46
CA ILE A 7 -51.05 9.08 1.88
C ILE A 7 -50.13 10.00 2.67
N ALA A 8 -50.77 10.91 3.38
CA ALA A 8 -50.17 11.98 4.15
C ALA A 8 -49.80 11.56 5.58
N ALA A 9 -48.83 12.29 6.11
CA ALA A 9 -48.26 12.20 7.44
C ALA A 9 -49.17 12.67 8.55
N SER A 10 -48.91 12.25 9.77
CA SER A 10 -49.37 12.93 11.00
C SER A 10 -48.24 13.15 11.96
N ILE A 11 -48.04 14.41 12.25
CA ILE A 11 -47.12 15.00 13.25
C ILE A 11 -47.80 14.95 14.62
N ALA A 12 -47.05 14.58 15.64
CA ALA A 12 -47.42 14.89 17.02
C ALA A 12 -46.23 15.51 17.77
N ALA A 13 -46.39 16.77 18.13
CA ALA A 13 -45.50 17.55 18.97
C ALA A 13 -46.11 17.69 20.39
N LEU A 14 -45.32 17.55 21.41
CA LEU A 14 -45.50 18.07 22.80
C LEU A 14 -44.09 18.11 23.43
N GLY A 15 -43.56 19.13 24.05
CA GLY A 15 -44.11 20.26 24.77
C GLY A 15 -43.12 20.59 25.90
N CYS A 16 -42.68 21.80 25.96
CA CYS A 16 -41.70 22.43 26.86
C CYS A 16 -41.84 22.16 28.36
N ARG A 17 -40.71 22.24 29.08
CA ARG A 17 -40.64 23.10 30.29
C ARG A 17 -39.21 23.52 30.67
N SER A 18 -39.08 24.81 30.82
CA SER A 18 -37.96 25.63 31.27
C SER A 18 -37.73 25.53 32.79
N GLY A 19 -36.47 25.76 33.22
CA GLY A 19 -36.09 25.99 34.59
C GLY A 19 -34.75 26.71 34.68
N GLU A 20 -34.78 28.05 34.80
CA GLU A 20 -33.65 28.92 35.16
C GLU A 20 -33.36 28.88 36.64
N ARG A 21 -32.09 29.08 37.01
CA ARG A 21 -31.47 29.89 38.08
C ARG A 21 -30.16 29.25 38.51
N SER A 22 -29.07 29.91 38.87
CA SER A 22 -28.68 31.33 39.04
C SER A 22 -27.15 31.39 39.13
N ARG A 23 -26.59 32.54 38.80
CA ARG A 23 -25.17 32.90 38.95
C ARG A 23 -24.71 32.93 40.41
N SER A 24 -23.45 32.51 40.62
CA SER A 24 -22.63 33.04 41.72
C SER A 24 -21.17 33.10 41.27
N THR A 25 -20.63 34.29 41.32
CA THR A 25 -19.23 34.69 41.11
C THR A 25 -18.44 34.48 42.41
N SER A 26 -17.22 33.93 42.33
CA SER A 26 -16.12 34.35 43.22
C SER A 26 -14.76 33.97 42.59
N ASP A 27 -13.95 34.99 42.38
CA ASP A 27 -12.50 34.92 42.13
C ASP A 27 -11.78 34.28 43.32
N THR A 28 -10.77 33.48 43.04
CA THR A 28 -9.49 33.53 43.77
C THR A 28 -8.37 32.80 42.98
N THR A 29 -7.26 33.48 42.90
CA THR A 29 -5.93 33.17 42.44
C THR A 29 -5.33 31.91 43.09
N GLY A 30 -4.53 31.16 42.28
CA GLY A 30 -3.40 30.44 42.85
C GLY A 30 -3.12 29.06 42.26
N ALA A 31 -1.88 28.90 41.82
CA ALA A 31 -1.12 27.68 41.70
C ALA A 31 -1.41 26.74 40.54
N ASP A 32 -0.41 26.66 39.65
CA ASP A 32 -0.14 25.66 38.66
C ASP A 32 -0.14 24.24 39.28
N PRO A 33 -0.95 23.31 38.79
CA PRO A 33 -0.75 21.90 39.10
C PRO A 33 -0.28 21.16 37.89
N ALA A 34 0.89 20.59 38.02
CA ALA A 34 1.38 19.37 37.38
C ALA A 34 0.58 18.90 36.17
N ARG A 35 1.22 18.97 35.00
CA ARG A 35 0.83 18.26 33.77
C ARG A 35 0.53 16.80 34.09
N ASN A 36 -0.73 16.51 34.32
CA ASN A 36 -1.23 15.16 34.21
C ASN A 36 -1.17 14.75 32.74
N THR A 37 -0.15 14.00 32.36
CA THR A 37 -0.13 13.23 31.12
C THR A 37 -1.21 12.15 31.23
N THR A 38 -2.43 12.49 30.85
CA THR A 38 -3.45 11.48 30.56
C THR A 38 -2.93 10.68 29.39
N ALA A 39 -2.49 9.46 29.66
CA ALA A 39 -2.29 8.45 28.64
C ALA A 39 -3.56 8.39 27.79
N SER A 40 -3.48 8.71 26.50
CA SER A 40 -4.59 8.57 25.57
C SER A 40 -4.94 7.08 25.52
N SER A 41 -6.09 6.72 26.08
CA SER A 41 -6.67 5.40 26.00
C SER A 41 -6.97 5.07 24.55
N GLY A 42 -6.08 4.31 23.84
CA GLY A 42 -6.32 3.86 22.48
C GLY A 42 -5.09 3.67 21.58
N GLN A 43 -3.87 3.95 22.04
CA GLN A 43 -2.69 3.68 21.20
C GLN A 43 -2.44 2.18 21.11
N VAL A 44 -2.48 1.66 19.89
CA VAL A 44 -2.11 0.28 19.60
C VAL A 44 -0.61 0.10 19.89
N GLN A 45 -0.27 -0.84 20.75
CA GLN A 45 1.10 -1.23 21.01
C GLN A 45 1.52 -2.32 20.02
N LEU A 46 2.50 -2.02 19.17
CA LEU A 46 3.04 -3.00 18.24
C LEU A 46 3.85 -4.07 18.98
N LYS A 47 3.69 -5.31 18.53
CA LYS A 47 4.47 -6.45 18.98
C LYS A 47 5.68 -6.59 18.07
N LEU A 48 6.88 -6.48 18.63
CA LEU A 48 8.17 -6.49 17.94
C LEU A 48 9.10 -7.54 18.56
N PRO A 49 10.13 -7.99 17.83
CA PRO A 49 11.17 -8.83 18.40
C PRO A 49 11.94 -8.13 19.54
N PRO A 50 12.61 -8.88 20.44
CA PRO A 50 13.42 -8.30 21.51
C PRO A 50 14.45 -7.30 20.99
N GLY A 51 14.67 -6.20 21.72
CA GLY A 51 15.58 -5.12 21.35
C GLY A 51 14.99 -4.07 20.41
N PHE A 52 13.82 -4.32 19.81
CA PHE A 52 13.14 -3.32 18.97
C PHE A 52 12.10 -2.53 19.75
N THR A 53 11.95 -1.27 19.38
CA THR A 53 10.94 -0.36 19.92
C THR A 53 10.25 0.39 18.79
N ALA A 54 8.94 0.60 18.90
CA ALA A 54 8.17 1.44 17.98
C ALA A 54 7.78 2.74 18.69
N THR A 55 8.03 3.86 18.02
CA THR A 55 7.54 5.20 18.40
C THR A 55 6.56 5.66 17.33
N VAL A 56 5.45 6.26 17.72
CA VAL A 56 4.58 6.96 16.78
C VAL A 56 5.34 8.19 16.29
N PHE A 57 5.77 8.16 15.04
CA PHE A 57 6.54 9.23 14.39
C PHE A 57 5.63 10.40 14.01
N ALA A 58 4.45 10.12 13.46
CA ALA A 58 3.43 11.12 13.14
C ALA A 58 2.04 10.48 13.08
N GLU A 59 0.99 11.28 13.25
CA GLU A 59 -0.41 10.87 13.25
C GLU A 59 -1.28 11.84 12.44
N ASN A 60 -2.50 11.40 12.10
CA ASN A 60 -3.50 12.23 11.44
C ASN A 60 -3.09 12.74 10.06
N LEU A 61 -2.29 11.96 9.35
CA LEU A 61 -1.76 12.34 8.04
C LEU A 61 -2.74 12.08 6.88
N GLY A 62 -3.93 11.58 7.14
CA GLY A 62 -4.82 11.07 6.10
C GLY A 62 -4.40 9.68 5.64
N SER A 63 -4.75 9.27 4.43
CA SER A 63 -4.43 7.93 3.91
C SER A 63 -2.96 7.84 3.48
N ALA A 64 -2.02 7.88 4.43
CA ALA A 64 -0.59 7.76 4.15
C ALA A 64 -0.26 6.37 3.62
N ARG A 65 0.17 6.30 2.35
CA ARG A 65 0.48 5.03 1.67
C ARG A 65 1.98 4.80 1.62
N HIS A 66 2.63 4.93 0.47
CA HIS A 66 4.05 4.69 0.35
C HIS A 66 4.89 5.82 0.93
N LEU A 67 6.09 5.45 1.34
CA LEU A 67 7.07 6.32 1.96
C LEU A 67 8.35 6.37 1.14
N ALA A 68 9.06 7.50 1.20
CA ALA A 68 10.42 7.63 0.70
C ALA A 68 11.27 8.37 1.74
N ALA A 69 12.47 7.82 2.04
CA ALA A 69 13.44 8.48 2.89
C ALA A 69 14.31 9.43 2.06
N GLY A 70 14.36 10.68 2.46
CA GLY A 70 15.03 11.74 1.73
C GLY A 70 16.18 12.41 2.49
N PRO A 71 16.78 13.46 1.89
CA PRO A 71 17.88 14.17 2.49
C PRO A 71 17.51 14.83 3.83
N GLY A 72 18.49 14.99 4.71
CA GLY A 72 18.32 15.60 6.03
C GLY A 72 17.40 14.84 6.96
N GLY A 73 17.29 13.52 6.80
CA GLY A 73 16.42 12.67 7.63
C GLY A 73 14.91 12.86 7.39
N THR A 74 14.53 13.49 6.27
CA THR A 74 13.13 13.71 5.93
C THR A 74 12.48 12.41 5.45
N ILE A 75 11.30 12.10 5.99
CA ILE A 75 10.42 11.05 5.45
C ILE A 75 9.31 11.72 4.65
N TYR A 76 9.16 11.31 3.41
CA TYR A 76 8.07 11.73 2.52
C TYR A 76 7.00 10.67 2.47
N ALA A 77 5.74 11.08 2.48
CA ALA A 77 4.58 10.20 2.31
C ALA A 77 3.69 10.70 1.18
N ASN A 78 3.24 9.79 0.31
CA ASN A 78 2.14 10.06 -0.61
C ASN A 78 0.84 9.67 0.09
N THR A 79 -0.14 10.56 0.11
CA THR A 79 -1.44 10.32 0.71
C THR A 79 -2.48 10.12 -0.38
N TRP A 80 -3.05 8.93 -0.42
CA TRP A 80 -4.01 8.57 -1.44
C TRP A 80 -5.44 8.84 -0.98
N HIS A 81 -6.23 9.49 -1.83
CA HIS A 81 -7.66 9.54 -1.64
C HIS A 81 -8.29 8.37 -2.39
N SER A 82 -8.67 7.33 -1.64
CA SER A 82 -9.32 6.17 -2.22
C SER A 82 -10.60 6.55 -2.98
N PRO A 83 -10.78 6.10 -4.23
CA PRO A 83 -12.02 6.30 -4.95
C PRO A 83 -13.22 5.58 -4.30
N TYR A 84 -12.93 4.64 -3.39
CA TYR A 84 -13.96 3.92 -2.62
C TYR A 84 -14.35 4.63 -1.31
N ASP A 85 -13.61 5.66 -0.91
CA ASP A 85 -13.90 6.46 0.28
C ASP A 85 -14.26 7.89 -0.10
N THR A 86 -15.52 8.13 -0.35
CA THR A 86 -16.04 9.45 -0.73
C THR A 86 -16.09 10.45 0.43
N THR A 87 -15.82 9.99 1.66
CA THR A 87 -15.91 10.81 2.87
C THR A 87 -14.57 11.44 3.25
N ARG A 88 -13.45 10.84 2.86
CA ARG A 88 -12.12 11.35 3.15
C ARG A 88 -11.69 12.41 2.16
N ARG A 89 -11.42 13.59 2.65
CA ARG A 89 -10.86 14.70 1.87
C ARG A 89 -9.34 14.67 1.94
N VAL A 90 -8.66 15.00 0.84
CA VAL A 90 -7.23 15.32 0.91
C VAL A 90 -7.07 16.48 1.88
N PRO A 91 -6.26 16.34 2.93
CA PRO A 91 -6.05 17.43 3.87
C PRO A 91 -5.55 18.68 3.19
N ALA A 92 -5.91 19.84 3.73
CA ALA A 92 -5.45 21.14 3.19
C ALA A 92 -3.90 21.19 3.12
N GLY A 93 -3.38 21.81 2.07
CA GLY A 93 -1.94 21.98 1.85
C GLY A 93 -1.29 20.97 0.90
N GLY A 94 -2.04 19.96 0.43
CA GLY A 94 -1.55 19.04 -0.60
C GLY A 94 -1.54 17.57 -0.19
N TYR A 95 -1.29 16.71 -1.18
CA TYR A 95 -1.33 15.25 -1.04
C TYR A 95 0.02 14.63 -0.63
N LEU A 96 1.12 15.36 -0.74
CA LEU A 96 2.43 14.94 -0.25
C LEU A 96 2.70 15.53 1.13
N VAL A 97 3.35 14.76 1.98
CA VAL A 97 3.73 15.16 3.32
C VAL A 97 5.23 14.96 3.50
N ALA A 98 5.91 16.02 3.95
CA ALA A 98 7.30 15.96 4.40
C ALA A 98 7.32 15.98 5.93
N LEU A 99 8.02 15.03 6.53
CA LEU A 99 8.11 14.82 7.97
C LEU A 99 9.57 14.75 8.39
N ARG A 100 9.95 15.48 9.45
CA ARG A 100 11.31 15.46 9.98
C ARG A 100 11.28 15.51 11.51
N ASP A 101 12.12 14.73 12.11
CA ASP A 101 12.51 14.81 13.52
C ASP A 101 13.78 15.66 13.59
N THR A 102 13.70 16.87 14.18
CA THR A 102 14.84 17.80 14.28
C THR A 102 15.46 17.80 15.67
N ASN A 103 14.77 17.24 16.66
CA ASN A 103 15.21 17.20 18.05
C ASN A 103 15.73 15.81 18.51
N GLY A 104 15.57 14.76 17.65
CA GLY A 104 16.09 13.42 17.90
C GLY A 104 15.26 12.56 18.85
N ASP A 105 14.01 12.93 19.13
CA ASP A 105 13.14 12.18 20.06
C ASP A 105 12.38 11.02 19.40
N GLY A 106 12.53 10.85 18.08
CA GLY A 106 11.89 9.82 17.28
C GLY A 106 10.46 10.19 16.84
N ARG A 107 10.07 11.45 16.96
CA ARG A 107 8.79 12.02 16.52
C ARG A 107 9.04 13.16 15.54
N ALA A 108 8.17 13.29 14.54
CA ALA A 108 8.25 14.41 13.63
C ALA A 108 7.76 15.71 14.32
N ASP A 109 8.66 16.67 14.49
CA ASP A 109 8.34 18.03 14.92
C ASP A 109 8.12 18.98 13.73
N VAL A 110 8.60 18.62 12.52
CA VAL A 110 8.28 19.28 11.27
C VAL A 110 7.36 18.40 10.45
N ILE A 111 6.12 18.86 10.22
CA ILE A 111 5.13 18.20 9.35
C ILE A 111 4.61 19.26 8.38
N ARG A 112 4.94 19.12 7.10
CA ARG A 112 4.57 20.09 6.06
C ARG A 112 4.01 19.40 4.83
N ARG A 113 2.92 19.96 4.27
CA ARG A 113 2.25 19.45 3.07
C ARG A 113 2.63 20.28 1.86
N PHE A 114 2.62 19.61 0.69
CA PHE A 114 2.85 20.22 -0.61
C PHE A 114 2.19 19.40 -1.71
N GLY A 115 2.31 19.82 -2.96
CA GLY A 115 1.68 19.14 -4.10
C GLY A 115 0.17 19.33 -4.08
N SER A 116 -0.30 20.58 -4.08
CA SER A 116 -1.73 20.87 -4.06
C SER A 116 -2.41 20.41 -5.34
N THR A 117 -3.68 19.99 -5.24
CA THR A 117 -4.49 19.58 -6.38
C THR A 117 -4.67 20.67 -7.43
N SER A 118 -4.58 21.95 -7.04
CA SER A 118 -4.61 23.09 -7.95
C SER A 118 -3.34 23.24 -8.79
N GLU A 119 -2.19 22.79 -8.28
CA GLU A 119 -0.91 22.84 -8.99
C GLU A 119 -0.66 21.62 -9.88
N SER A 120 -1.05 20.45 -9.42
CA SER A 120 -0.79 19.16 -10.07
C SER A 120 -1.99 18.55 -10.76
N GLY A 121 -3.20 19.04 -10.50
CA GLY A 121 -4.44 18.41 -10.94
C GLY A 121 -4.73 17.06 -10.27
N SER A 122 -4.05 16.77 -9.15
CA SER A 122 -4.00 15.45 -8.55
C SER A 122 -4.70 15.35 -7.21
N LYS A 123 -5.23 14.17 -6.96
CA LYS A 123 -5.77 13.74 -5.66
C LYS A 123 -4.78 12.91 -4.84
N GLY A 124 -3.51 12.88 -5.26
CA GLY A 124 -2.50 12.01 -4.68
C GLY A 124 -2.44 10.65 -5.36
N GLY A 125 -1.78 9.73 -4.71
CA GLY A 125 -1.60 8.37 -5.20
C GLY A 125 -0.90 7.49 -4.18
N THR A 126 -0.42 6.35 -4.64
CA THR A 126 0.36 5.42 -3.83
C THR A 126 1.85 5.60 -4.05
N GLY A 127 2.24 5.72 -5.33
CA GLY A 127 3.64 5.71 -5.72
C GLY A 127 4.41 6.93 -5.21
N ILE A 128 5.54 6.67 -4.57
CA ILE A 128 6.55 7.67 -4.21
C ILE A 128 7.92 6.99 -4.20
N ALA A 129 8.93 7.64 -4.74
CA ALA A 129 10.31 7.15 -4.75
C ALA A 129 11.29 8.32 -4.81
N LEU A 130 12.51 8.08 -4.36
CA LEU A 130 13.58 9.08 -4.37
C LEU A 130 14.79 8.56 -5.15
N ASN A 131 15.39 9.42 -5.97
CA ASN A 131 16.68 9.21 -6.60
C ASN A 131 17.56 10.46 -6.38
N GLY A 132 18.56 10.35 -5.52
CA GLY A 132 19.34 11.51 -5.07
C GLY A 132 18.43 12.58 -4.42
N ASN A 133 18.39 13.76 -5.01
CA ASN A 133 17.55 14.87 -4.58
C ASN A 133 16.25 15.02 -5.41
N GLU A 134 15.90 14.03 -6.19
CA GLU A 134 14.70 14.02 -7.01
C GLU A 134 13.63 13.11 -6.42
N LEU A 135 12.54 13.71 -5.96
CA LEU A 135 11.38 13.02 -5.41
C LEU A 135 10.33 12.81 -6.50
N TYR A 136 10.07 11.57 -6.85
CA TYR A 136 9.02 11.17 -7.78
C TYR A 136 7.76 10.78 -7.02
N ALA A 137 6.60 11.22 -7.48
CA ALA A 137 5.33 10.91 -6.84
C ALA A 137 4.21 10.69 -7.86
N GLU A 138 3.36 9.72 -7.58
CA GLU A 138 2.11 9.53 -8.29
C GLU A 138 1.17 10.70 -8.00
N ALA A 139 0.63 11.26 -9.06
CA ALA A 139 -0.25 12.40 -9.07
C ALA A 139 -1.44 12.11 -9.99
N ASP A 140 -2.41 11.31 -9.53
CA ASP A 140 -3.56 10.82 -10.29
C ASP A 140 -3.13 9.98 -11.51
N SER A 141 -3.23 10.50 -12.74
CA SER A 141 -2.83 9.83 -13.98
C SER A 141 -1.40 10.18 -14.45
N ALA A 142 -0.58 10.72 -13.57
CA ALA A 142 0.78 11.15 -13.90
C ALA A 142 1.78 10.77 -12.80
N ILE A 143 3.06 10.71 -13.16
CA ILE A 143 4.16 10.76 -12.22
C ILE A 143 4.84 12.11 -12.37
N VAL A 144 4.96 12.81 -11.26
CA VAL A 144 5.59 14.12 -11.17
C VAL A 144 6.91 14.02 -10.40
N ARG A 145 7.81 14.98 -10.66
CA ARG A 145 9.11 15.08 -10.00
C ARG A 145 9.27 16.42 -9.32
N TYR A 146 9.71 16.40 -8.07
CA TYR A 146 10.14 17.56 -7.29
C TYR A 146 11.64 17.50 -7.04
N ARG A 147 12.29 18.66 -6.91
CA ARG A 147 13.64 18.76 -6.37
C ARG A 147 13.57 19.06 -4.88
N VAL A 148 14.10 18.16 -4.06
CA VAL A 148 14.15 18.27 -2.61
C VAL A 148 15.56 18.60 -2.14
N SER A 149 15.69 19.15 -0.93
CA SER A 149 16.98 19.50 -0.36
C SER A 149 17.08 19.12 1.13
N GLU A 150 18.30 19.11 1.62
CA GLU A 150 18.55 18.90 3.05
C GLU A 150 18.08 20.08 3.90
N SER A 151 18.22 21.32 3.38
CA SER A 151 17.91 22.54 4.12
C SER A 151 16.40 22.78 4.25
N ASP A 152 15.60 22.45 3.22
CA ASP A 152 14.14 22.58 3.27
C ASP A 152 13.46 21.27 2.85
N PRO A 153 12.65 20.68 3.74
CA PRO A 153 11.90 19.45 3.42
C PRO A 153 10.81 19.65 2.37
N VAL A 154 10.34 20.89 2.15
CA VAL A 154 9.33 21.19 1.14
C VAL A 154 9.99 21.76 -0.10
N PRO A 155 9.80 21.13 -1.27
CA PRO A 155 10.40 21.62 -2.51
C PRO A 155 9.85 23.00 -2.89
N ALA A 156 10.75 23.87 -3.31
CA ALA A 156 10.37 25.15 -3.92
C ALA A 156 9.92 24.93 -5.37
N GLY A 157 8.81 25.56 -5.76
CA GLY A 157 8.34 25.58 -7.14
C GLY A 157 7.39 24.44 -7.51
N LYS A 158 7.00 24.44 -8.79
CA LYS A 158 6.08 23.45 -9.36
C LYS A 158 6.81 22.17 -9.74
N PRO A 159 6.12 21.01 -9.67
CA PRO A 159 6.70 19.77 -10.14
C PRO A 159 6.83 19.72 -11.65
N GLU A 160 7.79 18.94 -12.13
CA GLU A 160 7.88 18.54 -13.53
C GLU A 160 7.04 17.29 -13.77
N VAL A 161 6.22 17.26 -14.82
CA VAL A 161 5.49 16.05 -15.22
C VAL A 161 6.45 15.16 -16.00
N ILE A 162 6.80 14.01 -15.46
CA ILE A 162 7.70 13.03 -16.09
C ILE A 162 6.92 12.16 -17.08
N VAL A 163 5.82 11.56 -16.63
CA VAL A 163 4.93 10.80 -17.49
C VAL A 163 3.47 11.11 -17.17
N SER A 164 2.63 11.18 -18.21
CA SER A 164 1.19 11.45 -18.10
C SER A 164 0.38 10.42 -18.86
N GLY A 165 -0.94 10.42 -18.62
CA GLY A 165 -1.88 9.53 -19.28
C GLY A 165 -1.84 8.09 -18.81
N LEU A 166 -1.38 7.86 -17.57
CA LEU A 166 -1.44 6.57 -16.92
C LEU A 166 -2.91 6.12 -16.76
N VAL A 167 -3.12 4.82 -16.78
CA VAL A 167 -4.47 4.24 -16.78
C VAL A 167 -4.99 4.13 -15.34
N THR A 168 -5.95 4.96 -14.97
CA THR A 168 -6.50 5.06 -13.60
C THR A 168 -7.86 4.40 -13.39
N LYS A 169 -8.47 3.81 -14.44
CA LYS A 169 -9.79 3.14 -14.35
C LYS A 169 -9.63 1.64 -14.15
N GLY A 170 -10.59 1.00 -13.51
CA GLY A 170 -10.63 -0.45 -13.26
C GLY A 170 -10.32 -0.82 -11.83
N GLY A 171 -10.11 -2.11 -11.57
CA GLY A 171 -9.98 -2.65 -10.22
C GLY A 171 -8.69 -2.26 -9.46
N HIS A 172 -7.63 -1.90 -10.19
CA HIS A 172 -6.33 -1.56 -9.59
C HIS A 172 -5.78 -0.24 -10.18
N PRO A 173 -6.31 0.90 -9.74
CA PRO A 173 -6.00 2.22 -10.33
C PRO A 173 -4.67 2.84 -9.83
N MET A 174 -3.99 2.23 -8.88
CA MET A 174 -2.80 2.77 -8.22
C MET A 174 -1.53 2.43 -9.01
N HIS A 175 -0.54 3.33 -8.93
CA HIS A 175 0.74 3.21 -9.60
C HIS A 175 1.90 3.23 -8.60
N PRO A 176 2.19 2.13 -7.87
CA PRO A 176 3.47 1.97 -7.20
C PRO A 176 4.63 2.18 -8.17
N ILE A 177 5.67 2.85 -7.71
CA ILE A 177 6.83 3.21 -8.53
C ILE A 177 8.13 2.82 -7.86
N ALA A 178 9.16 2.58 -8.67
CA ALA A 178 10.56 2.57 -8.26
C ALA A 178 11.39 3.36 -9.27
N VAL A 179 12.50 3.93 -8.82
CA VAL A 179 13.37 4.75 -9.64
C VAL A 179 14.82 4.38 -9.40
N ASP A 180 15.58 4.16 -10.48
CA ASP A 180 17.03 4.00 -10.45
C ASP A 180 17.72 5.24 -11.06
N SER A 181 19.03 5.18 -11.30
CA SER A 181 19.79 6.29 -11.88
C SER A 181 19.43 6.61 -13.33
N LYS A 182 18.66 5.78 -14.04
CA LYS A 182 18.37 5.91 -15.47
C LYS A 182 16.88 5.91 -15.78
N ASN A 183 16.09 5.17 -14.99
CA ASN A 183 14.72 4.84 -15.34
C ASN A 183 13.77 4.98 -14.15
N LEU A 184 12.52 5.26 -14.49
CA LEU A 184 11.34 5.18 -13.65
C LEU A 184 10.54 3.94 -14.05
N TYR A 185 10.19 3.10 -13.09
CA TYR A 185 9.34 1.92 -13.26
C TYR A 185 8.00 2.16 -12.59
N VAL A 186 6.93 1.85 -13.32
CA VAL A 186 5.55 2.16 -12.90
C VAL A 186 4.71 0.90 -13.03
N ASN A 187 4.07 0.46 -11.94
CA ASN A 187 3.04 -0.57 -12.02
C ASN A 187 1.78 -0.02 -12.67
N ILE A 188 1.18 -0.78 -13.58
CA ILE A 188 -0.19 -0.56 -14.07
C ILE A 188 -0.96 -1.84 -13.83
N GLY A 189 -1.79 -1.85 -12.79
CA GLY A 189 -2.55 -3.02 -12.38
C GLY A 189 -3.67 -3.39 -13.35
N SER A 190 -4.17 -4.62 -13.25
CA SER A 190 -5.28 -5.11 -14.08
C SER A 190 -6.57 -4.33 -13.85
N ALA A 191 -7.45 -4.33 -14.84
CA ALA A 191 -8.79 -3.76 -14.70
C ALA A 191 -9.73 -4.68 -13.94
N THR A 192 -9.54 -6.00 -14.11
CA THR A 192 -10.39 -7.06 -13.57
C THR A 192 -9.62 -7.97 -12.62
N ASN A 193 -10.32 -8.87 -11.96
CA ASN A 193 -9.73 -9.88 -11.08
C ASN A 193 -8.88 -10.91 -11.86
N SER A 194 -9.43 -11.47 -12.94
CA SER A 194 -8.79 -12.58 -13.70
C SER A 194 -9.16 -12.59 -15.18
N CYS A 195 -9.44 -11.41 -15.76
CA CYS A 195 -9.78 -11.24 -17.18
C CYS A 195 -10.97 -12.12 -17.63
N GLN A 196 -11.96 -12.28 -16.77
CA GLN A 196 -13.16 -13.05 -17.03
C GLN A 196 -14.10 -12.33 -18.00
N VAL A 197 -14.92 -13.09 -18.72
CA VAL A 197 -16.02 -12.55 -19.56
C VAL A 197 -17.01 -11.78 -18.69
N LYS A 198 -17.31 -12.29 -17.50
CA LYS A 198 -18.04 -11.58 -16.44
C LYS A 198 -17.16 -11.51 -15.20
N ASP A 199 -16.61 -10.33 -14.94
CA ASP A 199 -15.66 -10.16 -13.83
C ASP A 199 -16.27 -10.55 -12.48
N ARG A 200 -15.51 -11.32 -11.71
CA ARG A 200 -15.85 -11.80 -10.38
C ARG A 200 -17.13 -12.68 -10.30
N GLU A 201 -17.59 -13.22 -11.42
CA GLU A 201 -18.68 -14.20 -11.44
C GLU A 201 -18.10 -15.63 -11.42
N GLY A 202 -18.53 -16.44 -10.46
CA GLY A 202 -18.10 -17.84 -10.35
C GLY A 202 -18.41 -18.64 -11.62
N GLN A 203 -17.50 -19.50 -12.04
CA GLN A 203 -17.57 -20.32 -13.27
C GLN A 203 -17.56 -19.53 -14.59
N SER A 204 -17.36 -18.19 -14.56
CA SER A 204 -17.23 -17.40 -15.80
C SER A 204 -15.88 -17.70 -16.47
N PRO A 205 -15.83 -18.07 -17.77
CA PRO A 205 -14.57 -18.31 -18.47
C PRO A 205 -13.77 -17.01 -18.63
N GLY A 206 -12.46 -17.15 -18.85
CA GLY A 206 -11.59 -16.03 -19.18
C GLY A 206 -11.63 -15.68 -20.67
N HIS A 207 -11.29 -14.43 -20.98
CA HIS A 207 -10.99 -14.04 -22.36
C HIS A 207 -9.63 -14.62 -22.79
N ASP A 208 -9.60 -15.35 -23.87
CA ASP A 208 -8.36 -15.91 -24.43
C ASP A 208 -8.28 -15.56 -25.94
N PRO A 209 -7.37 -14.66 -26.35
CA PRO A 209 -6.40 -13.93 -25.51
C PRO A 209 -7.02 -12.84 -24.63
N CYS A 210 -6.40 -12.59 -23.47
CA CYS A 210 -6.79 -11.51 -22.58
C CYS A 210 -6.29 -10.16 -23.12
N ARG A 211 -7.21 -9.30 -23.56
CA ARG A 211 -6.86 -7.98 -24.11
C ARG A 211 -6.35 -6.98 -23.06
N GLU A 212 -6.62 -7.20 -21.80
CA GLU A 212 -6.07 -6.33 -20.74
C GLU A 212 -4.53 -6.32 -20.76
N LEU A 213 -3.91 -7.45 -21.11
CA LEU A 213 -2.45 -7.56 -21.21
C LEU A 213 -1.81 -6.63 -22.26
N GLU A 214 -2.59 -6.08 -23.17
CA GLU A 214 -2.07 -5.09 -24.13
C GLU A 214 -1.68 -3.78 -23.44
N GLN A 215 -2.38 -3.39 -22.35
CA GLN A 215 -2.28 -2.08 -21.74
C GLN A 215 -2.11 -2.10 -20.22
N ARG A 216 -2.24 -3.25 -19.56
CA ARG A 216 -2.31 -3.41 -18.12
C ARG A 216 -1.62 -4.67 -17.62
N ALA A 217 -1.71 -4.88 -16.31
CA ALA A 217 -1.20 -6.06 -15.62
C ALA A 217 0.28 -6.28 -15.84
N GLY A 218 1.06 -5.26 -15.50
CA GLY A 218 2.51 -5.31 -15.65
C GLY A 218 3.22 -4.06 -15.15
N ILE A 219 4.47 -3.93 -15.55
CA ILE A 219 5.34 -2.82 -15.21
C ILE A 219 5.81 -2.14 -16.49
N TRP A 220 5.76 -0.81 -16.51
CA TRP A 220 6.23 0.05 -17.58
C TRP A 220 7.48 0.80 -17.17
N ARG A 221 8.40 1.03 -18.12
CA ARG A 221 9.66 1.72 -17.91
C ARG A 221 9.71 3.01 -18.71
N PHE A 222 10.06 4.08 -18.03
CA PHE A 222 10.24 5.43 -18.59
C PHE A 222 11.63 5.95 -18.27
N SER A 223 12.15 6.88 -19.09
CA SER A 223 13.34 7.66 -18.73
C SER A 223 12.99 8.75 -17.69
N HIS A 224 14.00 9.46 -17.18
CA HIS A 224 13.81 10.63 -16.30
C HIS A 224 13.44 11.92 -17.04
N GLN A 225 13.32 11.87 -18.37
CA GLN A 225 13.00 13.06 -19.16
C GLN A 225 11.54 13.46 -18.94
N PRO A 226 11.24 14.75 -18.72
CA PRO A 226 9.87 15.21 -18.55
C PRO A 226 9.10 15.18 -19.86
N GLY A 227 7.76 15.23 -19.77
CA GLY A 227 6.85 15.33 -20.90
C GLY A 227 6.53 14.02 -21.61
N GLN A 228 6.93 12.87 -21.06
CA GLN A 228 6.58 11.59 -21.65
C GLN A 228 5.08 11.30 -21.50
N ARG A 229 4.57 10.53 -22.43
CA ARG A 229 3.21 10.02 -22.38
C ARG A 229 3.23 8.50 -22.34
N TRP A 230 2.41 7.93 -21.46
CA TRP A 230 2.27 6.48 -21.38
C TRP A 230 1.80 5.89 -22.73
N SER A 231 2.41 4.77 -23.10
CA SER A 231 1.97 3.93 -24.20
C SER A 231 2.31 2.45 -23.94
N PRO A 232 1.64 1.49 -24.59
CA PRO A 232 1.93 0.06 -24.47
C PRO A 232 3.38 -0.31 -24.80
N ALA A 233 4.03 0.44 -25.70
CA ALA A 233 5.39 0.15 -26.17
C ALA A 233 6.48 0.25 -25.08
N GLN A 234 6.19 0.93 -23.96
CA GLN A 234 7.11 1.08 -22.83
C GLN A 234 6.99 -0.05 -21.79
N ARG A 235 6.25 -1.11 -22.10
CA ARG A 235 6.11 -2.25 -21.19
C ARG A 235 7.45 -2.93 -20.92
N TYR A 236 7.76 -3.11 -19.66
CA TYR A 236 8.98 -3.74 -19.18
C TYR A 236 8.75 -5.21 -18.78
N ALA A 237 7.60 -5.49 -18.13
CA ALA A 237 7.19 -6.83 -17.72
C ALA A 237 5.67 -6.97 -17.81
N THR A 238 5.16 -8.19 -17.93
CA THR A 238 3.73 -8.50 -18.10
C THR A 238 3.28 -9.63 -17.18
N GLY A 239 1.97 -9.87 -17.10
CA GLY A 239 1.42 -10.98 -16.33
C GLY A 239 1.46 -10.75 -14.82
N ILE A 240 1.48 -9.50 -14.37
CA ILE A 240 1.46 -9.09 -12.97
C ILE A 240 0.11 -8.43 -12.71
N ARG A 241 -0.78 -9.11 -11.95
CA ARG A 241 -2.13 -8.62 -11.69
C ARG A 241 -2.16 -7.23 -11.07
N ASN A 242 -1.44 -7.07 -9.98
CA ASN A 242 -1.30 -5.81 -9.28
C ASN A 242 -0.07 -5.85 -8.37
N ALA A 243 0.97 -5.11 -8.74
CA ALA A 243 2.11 -4.94 -7.86
C ALA A 243 1.75 -3.94 -6.75
N GLY A 244 1.74 -4.40 -5.50
CA GLY A 244 1.46 -3.56 -4.34
C GLY A 244 2.60 -2.58 -4.03
N ALA A 245 3.85 -2.98 -4.29
CA ALA A 245 5.05 -2.18 -4.11
C ALA A 245 6.15 -2.59 -5.08
N LEU A 246 7.07 -1.67 -5.36
CA LEU A 246 8.29 -1.87 -6.13
C LEU A 246 9.49 -1.40 -5.31
N ALA A 247 10.60 -2.16 -5.33
CA ALA A 247 11.85 -1.75 -4.71
C ALA A 247 13.06 -2.38 -5.40
N PHE A 248 14.20 -1.69 -5.36
CA PHE A 248 15.47 -2.25 -5.82
C PHE A 248 16.20 -2.96 -4.70
N TYR A 249 16.72 -4.15 -5.00
CA TYR A 249 17.63 -4.86 -4.11
C TYR A 249 18.96 -4.10 -4.04
N PRO A 250 19.42 -3.73 -2.83
CA PRO A 250 20.51 -2.76 -2.70
C PRO A 250 21.87 -3.26 -3.22
N ASP A 251 22.13 -4.57 -3.16
CA ASP A 251 23.46 -5.10 -3.48
C ASP A 251 23.76 -5.14 -5.00
N ASN A 252 22.72 -5.28 -5.84
CA ASN A 252 22.92 -5.49 -7.26
C ASN A 252 21.95 -4.68 -8.17
N GLY A 253 21.08 -3.85 -7.57
CA GLY A 253 20.13 -3.03 -8.32
C GLY A 253 19.03 -3.80 -9.04
N THR A 254 18.76 -5.04 -8.64
CA THR A 254 17.66 -5.84 -9.19
C THR A 254 16.31 -5.31 -8.72
N LEU A 255 15.34 -5.17 -9.63
CA LEU A 255 13.99 -4.73 -9.32
C LEU A 255 13.14 -5.89 -8.79
N TYR A 256 12.44 -5.63 -7.70
CA TYR A 256 11.45 -6.53 -7.12
C TYR A 256 10.08 -5.87 -7.02
N ALA A 257 9.05 -6.71 -7.03
CA ALA A 257 7.67 -6.29 -6.78
C ALA A 257 6.98 -7.26 -5.83
N THR A 258 6.12 -6.74 -4.97
CA THR A 258 5.10 -7.56 -4.32
C THR A 258 3.90 -7.68 -5.23
N GLN A 259 3.23 -8.84 -5.30
CA GLN A 259 2.03 -9.04 -6.10
C GLN A 259 0.88 -9.52 -5.23
N HIS A 260 -0.28 -8.89 -5.40
CA HIS A 260 -1.53 -9.40 -4.87
C HIS A 260 -2.02 -10.57 -5.72
N GLY A 261 -2.22 -11.72 -5.10
CA GLY A 261 -2.88 -12.85 -5.70
C GLY A 261 -4.31 -12.50 -6.17
N ARG A 262 -4.85 -13.29 -7.08
CA ARG A 262 -6.24 -13.13 -7.50
C ARG A 262 -7.22 -13.47 -6.37
N ASP A 263 -8.40 -12.90 -6.39
CA ASP A 263 -9.47 -13.23 -5.46
C ASP A 263 -10.35 -14.38 -5.98
N GLN A 264 -11.18 -14.95 -5.08
CA GLN A 264 -12.38 -15.72 -5.43
C GLN A 264 -12.13 -17.04 -6.18
N LEU A 265 -11.02 -17.76 -5.88
CA LEU A 265 -10.88 -19.15 -6.33
C LEU A 265 -11.96 -20.05 -5.73
N GLY A 266 -12.42 -19.77 -4.51
CA GLY A 266 -13.52 -20.51 -3.86
C GLY A 266 -14.86 -20.47 -4.59
N ASP A 267 -15.08 -19.48 -5.47
CA ASP A 267 -16.30 -19.38 -6.29
C ASP A 267 -16.34 -20.45 -7.41
N TRP A 268 -15.22 -21.09 -7.67
CA TRP A 268 -15.13 -22.27 -8.55
C TRP A 268 -15.45 -23.54 -7.78
N THR A 269 -16.66 -23.64 -7.25
CA THR A 269 -17.12 -24.65 -6.29
C THR A 269 -17.01 -26.10 -6.75
N LYS A 270 -16.87 -26.35 -8.06
CA LYS A 270 -16.58 -27.68 -8.61
C LYS A 270 -15.12 -28.11 -8.43
N LEU A 271 -14.22 -27.14 -8.20
CA LEU A 271 -12.79 -27.38 -8.06
C LEU A 271 -12.29 -27.09 -6.64
N TYR A 272 -12.77 -26.02 -6.02
CA TYR A 272 -12.28 -25.55 -4.73
C TYR A 272 -13.41 -25.58 -3.69
N ASN A 273 -13.07 -26.01 -2.49
CA ASN A 273 -13.92 -25.75 -1.33
C ASN A 273 -13.63 -24.35 -0.76
N PRO A 274 -14.49 -23.81 0.11
CA PRO A 274 -14.30 -22.46 0.67
C PRO A 274 -12.96 -22.28 1.41
N LYS A 275 -12.48 -23.30 2.12
CA LYS A 275 -11.21 -23.26 2.84
C LYS A 275 -10.02 -23.20 1.88
N GLU A 276 -10.06 -23.92 0.78
CA GLU A 276 -9.05 -23.82 -0.28
C GLU A 276 -9.05 -22.42 -0.90
N GLY A 277 -10.23 -21.85 -1.17
CA GLY A 277 -10.36 -20.48 -1.68
C GLY A 277 -9.78 -19.43 -0.73
N ALA A 278 -9.92 -19.65 0.59
CA ALA A 278 -9.34 -18.76 1.61
C ALA A 278 -7.81 -18.85 1.73
N ASN A 279 -7.19 -19.92 1.22
CA ASN A 279 -5.76 -20.19 1.32
C ASN A 279 -5.02 -20.19 -0.04
N LEU A 280 -5.72 -19.87 -1.13
CA LEU A 280 -5.19 -19.78 -2.48
C LEU A 280 -5.66 -18.51 -3.20
N PRO A 281 -4.81 -17.99 -4.12
CA PRO A 281 -3.41 -18.30 -4.34
C PRO A 281 -2.51 -17.60 -3.32
N ALA A 282 -1.22 -17.89 -3.34
CA ALA A 282 -0.25 -17.15 -2.55
C ALA A 282 -0.17 -15.67 -2.94
N GLU A 283 0.21 -14.83 -1.98
CA GLU A 283 0.81 -13.52 -2.23
C GLU A 283 2.29 -13.71 -2.59
N GLU A 284 2.86 -12.84 -3.41
CA GLU A 284 4.13 -13.11 -4.05
C GLU A 284 5.14 -11.98 -3.89
N LEU A 285 6.43 -12.32 -3.72
CA LEU A 285 7.58 -11.45 -3.99
C LEU A 285 8.22 -11.88 -5.31
N LEU A 286 8.20 -11.01 -6.30
CA LEU A 286 8.68 -11.27 -7.65
C LEU A 286 10.02 -10.58 -7.90
N HIS A 287 10.98 -11.30 -8.52
CA HIS A 287 12.16 -10.71 -9.15
C HIS A 287 11.79 -10.25 -10.55
N ILE A 288 11.73 -8.95 -10.80
CA ILE A 288 11.24 -8.38 -12.06
C ILE A 288 12.35 -8.33 -13.10
N ARG A 289 12.11 -8.97 -14.23
CA ARG A 289 13.04 -9.03 -15.38
C ARG A 289 12.43 -8.32 -16.59
N GLN A 290 13.28 -7.72 -17.39
CA GLN A 290 12.86 -7.19 -18.71
C GLN A 290 12.27 -8.32 -19.54
N ASP A 291 11.15 -8.05 -20.21
CA ASP A 291 10.37 -8.99 -21.02
C ASP A 291 9.85 -10.22 -20.25
N GLY A 292 9.91 -10.17 -18.91
CA GLY A 292 9.38 -11.22 -18.03
C GLY A 292 7.86 -11.30 -18.08
N ASP A 293 7.34 -12.55 -18.06
CA ASP A 293 5.91 -12.85 -17.98
C ASP A 293 5.64 -13.68 -16.72
N TYR A 294 4.80 -13.16 -15.83
CA TYR A 294 4.49 -13.70 -14.50
C TYR A 294 3.15 -14.45 -14.46
N GLY A 295 2.51 -14.62 -15.61
CA GLY A 295 1.44 -15.58 -15.83
C GLY A 295 0.01 -15.09 -15.68
N TRP A 296 -0.27 -13.98 -14.96
CA TRP A 296 -1.65 -13.45 -14.89
C TRP A 296 -2.17 -13.09 -16.29
N PRO A 297 -3.42 -13.36 -16.61
CA PRO A 297 -4.49 -13.96 -15.82
C PRO A 297 -4.55 -15.49 -15.92
N TYR A 298 -3.72 -16.09 -16.75
CA TYR A 298 -3.78 -17.50 -17.10
C TYR A 298 -3.33 -18.43 -15.97
N CYS A 299 -2.50 -17.91 -15.05
CA CYS A 299 -1.81 -18.69 -14.03
C CYS A 299 -1.98 -18.05 -12.66
N TYR A 300 -1.88 -18.90 -11.63
CA TYR A 300 -1.68 -18.47 -10.26
C TYR A 300 -0.64 -19.38 -9.58
N TYR A 301 0.04 -18.86 -8.53
CA TYR A 301 1.01 -19.64 -7.79
C TYR A 301 0.35 -20.43 -6.67
N ASP A 302 0.52 -21.76 -6.68
CA ASP A 302 0.08 -22.64 -5.61
C ASP A 302 1.25 -22.90 -4.65
N PRO A 303 1.16 -22.44 -3.38
CA PRO A 303 2.25 -22.56 -2.42
C PRO A 303 2.49 -24.01 -1.95
N THR A 304 1.49 -24.88 -2.06
CA THR A 304 1.61 -26.30 -1.72
C THR A 304 2.36 -27.07 -2.80
N LEU A 305 2.03 -26.78 -4.06
CA LEU A 305 2.71 -27.37 -5.22
C LEU A 305 4.04 -26.67 -5.54
N LYS A 306 4.27 -25.47 -4.98
CA LYS A 306 5.44 -24.62 -5.20
C LYS A 306 5.68 -24.31 -6.68
N ARG A 307 4.60 -24.05 -7.42
CA ARG A 307 4.63 -23.75 -8.86
C ARG A 307 3.41 -22.99 -9.33
N LEU A 308 3.51 -22.41 -10.52
CA LEU A 308 2.38 -21.81 -11.22
C LEU A 308 1.52 -22.92 -11.84
N VAL A 309 0.22 -22.82 -11.65
CA VAL A 309 -0.78 -23.71 -12.23
C VAL A 309 -1.79 -22.94 -13.06
N LEU A 310 -2.41 -23.61 -14.03
CA LEU A 310 -3.40 -23.00 -14.91
C LEU A 310 -4.64 -22.58 -14.09
N ALA A 311 -5.09 -21.37 -14.31
CA ALA A 311 -6.27 -20.83 -13.64
C ALA A 311 -7.57 -21.47 -14.18
N PRO A 312 -8.60 -21.63 -13.34
CA PRO A 312 -9.81 -22.35 -13.72
C PRO A 312 -10.57 -21.69 -14.88
N GLU A 313 -10.48 -20.38 -15.04
CA GLU A 313 -11.03 -19.61 -16.16
C GLU A 313 -10.51 -20.08 -17.53
N TYR A 314 -9.36 -20.73 -17.52
CA TYR A 314 -8.62 -21.18 -18.72
C TYR A 314 -8.48 -22.71 -18.78
N GLY A 315 -9.35 -23.42 -18.05
CA GLY A 315 -9.40 -24.89 -18.03
C GLY A 315 -8.48 -25.55 -17.02
N GLY A 316 -8.00 -24.80 -16.02
CA GLY A 316 -7.17 -25.35 -14.92
C GLY A 316 -7.95 -26.30 -14.02
N ASP A 317 -7.25 -27.31 -13.50
CA ASP A 317 -7.75 -28.37 -12.64
C ASP A 317 -7.04 -28.45 -11.28
N LYS A 318 -6.41 -27.38 -10.86
CA LYS A 318 -5.57 -27.25 -9.65
C LYS A 318 -4.17 -27.87 -9.77
N LYS A 319 -3.85 -28.58 -10.85
CA LYS A 319 -2.60 -29.35 -10.99
C LYS A 319 -1.86 -29.09 -12.29
N THR A 320 -2.60 -28.91 -13.36
CA THR A 320 -2.03 -28.72 -14.69
C THR A 320 -1.29 -27.40 -14.77
N GLU A 321 -0.05 -27.43 -15.22
CA GLU A 321 0.75 -26.23 -15.50
C GLU A 321 0.38 -25.64 -16.87
N GLY A 322 0.29 -26.47 -17.92
CA GLY A 322 0.01 -26.02 -19.27
C GLY A 322 0.93 -24.89 -19.69
N ARG A 323 0.34 -23.76 -20.15
CA ARG A 323 1.10 -22.54 -20.52
C ARG A 323 1.85 -21.88 -19.35
N CYS A 324 1.57 -22.27 -18.13
CA CYS A 324 2.19 -21.69 -16.93
C CYS A 324 3.61 -22.24 -16.69
N ALA A 325 3.98 -23.38 -17.25
CA ALA A 325 5.31 -23.96 -17.11
C ALA A 325 6.45 -23.07 -17.64
N SER A 326 6.14 -22.15 -18.57
CA SER A 326 7.11 -21.18 -19.11
C SER A 326 7.09 -19.81 -18.44
N LYS A 327 6.23 -19.61 -17.43
CA LYS A 327 6.09 -18.32 -16.73
C LYS A 327 7.03 -18.23 -15.54
N LEU A 328 7.34 -16.99 -15.15
CA LEU A 328 8.23 -16.72 -14.02
C LEU A 328 7.42 -16.77 -12.70
N GLY A 329 7.85 -17.62 -11.80
CA GLY A 329 7.29 -17.71 -10.45
C GLY A 329 7.93 -16.75 -9.45
N PRO A 330 7.40 -16.67 -8.22
CA PRO A 330 7.95 -15.83 -7.16
C PRO A 330 9.27 -16.36 -6.61
N VAL A 331 10.06 -15.45 -6.02
CA VAL A 331 11.23 -15.81 -5.20
C VAL A 331 10.84 -16.12 -3.77
N ALA A 332 9.70 -15.60 -3.29
CA ALA A 332 9.06 -15.96 -2.04
C ALA A 332 7.55 -15.88 -2.17
N ALA A 333 6.84 -16.75 -1.45
CA ALA A 333 5.39 -16.85 -1.41
C ALA A 333 4.90 -16.69 0.02
N PHE A 334 3.77 -16.02 0.19
CA PHE A 334 3.17 -15.69 1.49
C PHE A 334 1.72 -16.16 1.54
N PRO A 335 1.10 -16.22 2.74
CA PRO A 335 -0.29 -16.62 2.86
C PRO A 335 -1.23 -15.80 1.99
N ALA A 336 -2.24 -16.47 1.46
CA ALA A 336 -3.23 -15.91 0.56
C ALA A 336 -3.96 -14.70 1.17
N HIS A 337 -4.23 -13.70 0.34
CA HIS A 337 -5.08 -12.55 0.65
C HIS A 337 -4.55 -11.59 1.73
N TRP A 338 -3.29 -11.73 2.16
CA TRP A 338 -2.71 -10.80 3.14
C TRP A 338 -2.49 -9.40 2.59
N ALA A 339 -2.50 -9.22 1.28
CA ALA A 339 -2.38 -7.94 0.56
C ALA A 339 -1.04 -7.20 0.82
N PRO A 340 0.05 -7.59 0.14
CA PRO A 340 1.38 -7.00 0.33
C PRO A 340 1.48 -5.63 -0.33
N ASN A 341 1.25 -4.56 0.44
CA ASN A 341 1.21 -3.18 -0.03
C ASN A 341 2.53 -2.41 0.09
N GLY A 342 3.47 -2.88 0.91
CA GLY A 342 4.76 -2.21 1.10
C GLY A 342 5.93 -3.16 0.95
N LEU A 343 7.05 -2.65 0.43
CA LEU A 343 8.31 -3.38 0.28
C LEU A 343 9.48 -2.45 0.54
N ALA A 344 10.40 -2.86 1.42
CA ALA A 344 11.69 -2.19 1.62
C ALA A 344 12.77 -3.24 1.88
N PHE A 345 13.87 -3.16 1.15
CA PHE A 345 15.07 -3.93 1.50
C PHE A 345 15.86 -3.17 2.56
N TYR A 346 16.29 -3.88 3.60
CA TYR A 346 17.00 -3.24 4.70
C TYR A 346 18.49 -3.08 4.39
N ASN A 347 18.87 -1.85 4.11
CA ASN A 347 20.27 -1.44 3.88
C ASN A 347 20.83 -0.57 5.03
N GLY A 348 20.08 -0.40 6.13
CA GLY A 348 20.49 0.34 7.32
C GLY A 348 21.55 -0.40 8.15
N ARG A 349 22.10 0.32 9.13
CA ARG A 349 23.11 -0.22 10.06
C ARG A 349 22.60 -0.33 11.51
N MET A 350 21.42 0.19 11.79
CA MET A 350 20.85 0.19 13.14
C MET A 350 20.39 -1.21 13.57
N PHE A 351 19.76 -1.98 12.68
CA PHE A 351 19.27 -3.33 13.02
C PHE A 351 20.42 -4.35 13.01
N PRO A 352 20.28 -5.45 13.77
CA PRO A 352 21.23 -6.56 13.75
C PRO A 352 21.57 -7.06 12.34
N GLN A 353 22.74 -7.64 12.20
CA GLN A 353 23.28 -8.06 10.91
C GLN A 353 22.34 -9.03 10.14
N GLU A 354 21.58 -9.84 10.85
CA GLU A 354 20.64 -10.80 10.27
C GLU A 354 19.48 -10.15 9.46
N TYR A 355 19.23 -8.85 9.65
CA TYR A 355 18.24 -8.09 8.89
C TYR A 355 18.81 -7.45 7.62
N ARG A 356 20.14 -7.35 7.50
CA ARG A 356 20.76 -6.63 6.38
C ARG A 356 20.58 -7.39 5.07
N GLY A 357 20.18 -6.66 4.04
CA GLY A 357 19.85 -7.21 2.72
C GLY A 357 18.51 -7.94 2.66
N GLY A 358 17.83 -8.21 3.77
CA GLY A 358 16.52 -8.83 3.77
C GLY A 358 15.39 -7.86 3.37
N ALA A 359 14.24 -8.42 3.03
CA ALA A 359 13.06 -7.67 2.62
C ALA A 359 12.06 -7.54 3.78
N PHE A 360 11.67 -6.32 4.11
CA PHE A 360 10.47 -6.05 4.89
C PHE A 360 9.28 -5.88 3.96
N ILE A 361 8.16 -6.55 4.28
CA ILE A 361 6.93 -6.51 3.48
C ILE A 361 5.76 -6.17 4.41
N ALA A 362 5.05 -5.07 4.11
CA ALA A 362 3.86 -4.67 4.84
C ALA A 362 2.61 -5.30 4.23
N PHE A 363 1.92 -6.11 5.02
CA PHE A 363 0.67 -6.75 4.65
C PHE A 363 -0.51 -5.97 5.20
N HIS A 364 -1.30 -5.41 4.30
CA HIS A 364 -2.43 -4.53 4.60
C HIS A 364 -3.59 -5.24 5.30
N GLY A 365 -3.64 -6.55 5.20
CA GLY A 365 -4.66 -7.39 5.80
C GLY A 365 -5.78 -7.79 4.85
N SER A 366 -6.26 -9.02 5.03
CA SER A 366 -7.28 -9.65 4.20
C SER A 366 -8.69 -9.13 4.49
N TRP A 367 -9.58 -9.36 3.53
CA TRP A 367 -11.02 -9.09 3.64
C TRP A 367 -11.89 -10.25 3.14
N ASN A 368 -11.29 -11.23 2.48
CA ASN A 368 -11.98 -12.27 1.68
C ASN A 368 -11.55 -13.71 2.03
N ARG A 369 -11.14 -13.94 3.28
CA ARG A 369 -10.71 -15.29 3.73
C ARG A 369 -11.81 -16.16 4.32
N ALA A 370 -13.06 -15.70 4.41
CA ALA A 370 -14.14 -16.53 4.94
C ALA A 370 -14.21 -17.90 4.22
N PRO A 371 -14.40 -19.02 4.95
CA PRO A 371 -14.73 -19.12 6.39
C PRO A 371 -13.53 -19.03 7.35
N GLU A 372 -12.30 -18.95 6.84
CA GLU A 372 -11.12 -18.77 7.67
C GLU A 372 -11.07 -17.34 8.25
N PRO A 373 -10.39 -17.13 9.39
CA PRO A 373 -10.19 -15.80 9.96
C PRO A 373 -9.45 -14.88 9.00
N GLN A 374 -9.75 -13.57 9.08
CA GLN A 374 -8.94 -12.56 8.39
C GLN A 374 -7.56 -12.48 9.02
N GLU A 375 -6.53 -12.33 8.18
CA GLU A 375 -5.12 -12.34 8.58
C GLU A 375 -4.31 -11.28 7.81
N GLY A 376 -2.99 -11.29 8.01
CA GLY A 376 -2.12 -10.19 7.62
C GLY A 376 -2.17 -9.10 8.69
N TYR A 377 -2.31 -7.83 8.32
CA TYR A 377 -2.25 -6.68 9.24
C TYR A 377 -0.94 -6.64 10.01
N ASN A 378 0.15 -6.97 9.35
CA ASN A 378 1.48 -7.09 9.94
C ASN A 378 2.58 -6.67 8.96
N VAL A 379 3.79 -6.59 9.47
CA VAL A 379 5.00 -6.49 8.64
C VAL A 379 5.80 -7.76 8.86
N VAL A 380 6.20 -8.41 7.77
CA VAL A 380 7.10 -9.56 7.83
C VAL A 380 8.50 -9.18 7.42
N PHE A 381 9.45 -9.98 7.84
CA PHE A 381 10.82 -9.99 7.36
C PHE A 381 11.10 -11.28 6.60
N GLN A 382 11.50 -11.17 5.35
CA GLN A 382 11.96 -12.25 4.50
C GLN A 382 13.49 -12.17 4.37
N PRO A 383 14.24 -13.14 4.94
CA PRO A 383 15.68 -13.22 4.70
C PRO A 383 15.98 -13.38 3.22
N MET A 384 16.99 -12.65 2.74
CA MET A 384 17.43 -12.71 1.34
C MET A 384 18.93 -12.96 1.30
N SER A 385 19.39 -13.67 0.27
CA SER A 385 20.80 -13.86 -0.03
C SER A 385 21.01 -13.84 -1.54
N GLN A 386 21.91 -12.99 -2.00
CA GLN A 386 22.20 -12.82 -3.44
C GLN A 386 20.94 -12.60 -4.29
N GLY A 387 19.97 -11.89 -3.74
CA GLY A 387 18.70 -11.60 -4.42
C GLY A 387 17.65 -12.73 -4.41
N ASN A 388 17.90 -13.84 -3.72
CA ASN A 388 16.91 -14.92 -3.56
C ASN A 388 16.45 -15.03 -2.11
N ALA A 389 15.24 -15.52 -1.89
CA ALA A 389 14.79 -15.84 -0.54
C ALA A 389 15.71 -16.93 0.07
N SER A 390 16.16 -16.72 1.30
CA SER A 390 17.09 -17.60 2.02
C SER A 390 16.51 -18.02 3.36
N GLY A 391 15.50 -18.87 3.33
CA GLY A 391 14.78 -19.33 4.52
C GLY A 391 13.34 -18.83 4.56
N GLU A 392 12.66 -19.16 5.66
CA GLU A 392 11.25 -18.78 5.85
C GLU A 392 11.14 -17.32 6.30
N TYR A 393 10.04 -16.68 5.89
CA TYR A 393 9.70 -15.37 6.43
C TYR A 393 9.31 -15.47 7.91
N ARG A 394 9.45 -14.37 8.64
CA ARG A 394 8.99 -14.24 10.03
C ARG A 394 8.20 -12.95 10.22
N VAL A 395 7.16 -12.99 11.05
CA VAL A 395 6.43 -11.78 11.43
C VAL A 395 7.37 -10.90 12.26
N PHE A 396 7.59 -9.67 11.78
CA PHE A 396 8.48 -8.70 12.41
C PHE A 396 7.72 -7.71 13.29
N ALA A 397 6.61 -7.17 12.78
CA ALA A 397 5.74 -6.28 13.55
C ALA A 397 4.28 -6.70 13.40
N ASP A 398 3.57 -6.86 14.51
CA ASP A 398 2.17 -7.25 14.57
C ASP A 398 1.40 -6.34 15.55
N GLY A 399 0.09 -6.54 15.62
CA GLY A 399 -0.79 -5.81 16.52
C GLY A 399 -1.46 -4.58 15.89
N PHE A 400 -1.17 -4.25 14.63
CA PHE A 400 -1.75 -3.08 13.94
C PHE A 400 -3.28 -3.07 13.94
N ALA A 401 -3.92 -4.21 13.73
CA ALA A 401 -5.38 -4.30 13.69
C ALA A 401 -6.06 -4.05 15.06
N GLY A 402 -5.29 -4.08 16.15
CA GLY A 402 -5.88 -4.04 17.50
C GLY A 402 -6.69 -5.31 17.76
N ASN A 403 -7.94 -5.14 18.15
CA ASN A 403 -8.82 -6.24 18.56
C ASN A 403 -9.60 -6.87 17.39
N ALA A 404 -9.59 -6.27 16.19
CA ALA A 404 -10.40 -6.73 15.07
C ALA A 404 -9.58 -6.78 13.78
N LYS A 405 -9.33 -7.99 13.28
CA LYS A 405 -8.70 -8.20 11.96
C LYS A 405 -9.79 -8.23 10.88
N ASP A 406 -10.35 -7.07 10.57
CA ASP A 406 -11.22 -6.87 9.42
C ASP A 406 -11.07 -5.43 8.88
N PRO A 407 -11.29 -5.17 7.58
CA PRO A 407 -11.01 -3.88 6.98
C PRO A 407 -11.79 -2.69 7.56
N GLY A 408 -13.01 -2.95 8.05
CA GLY A 408 -13.89 -1.90 8.59
C GLY A 408 -13.55 -1.50 10.02
N ASN A 409 -13.02 -2.44 10.82
CA ASN A 409 -12.84 -2.29 12.27
C ASN A 409 -11.38 -2.35 12.72
N ALA A 410 -10.46 -2.72 11.84
CA ALA A 410 -9.03 -2.70 12.17
C ALA A 410 -8.59 -1.32 12.62
N ALA A 411 -7.86 -1.25 13.73
CA ALA A 411 -7.35 0.01 14.23
C ALA A 411 -6.40 0.67 13.24
N HIS A 412 -5.49 -0.10 12.65
CA HIS A 412 -4.53 0.32 11.64
C HIS A 412 -4.30 -0.78 10.60
N ARG A 413 -3.86 -0.38 9.42
CA ARG A 413 -3.53 -1.27 8.30
C ARG A 413 -2.18 -0.87 7.69
N PRO A 414 -1.09 -1.63 7.90
CA PRO A 414 0.23 -1.28 7.37
C PRO A 414 0.20 -1.18 5.84
N ALA A 415 0.83 -0.14 5.29
CA ALA A 415 0.79 0.13 3.85
C ALA A 415 2.18 0.33 3.24
N GLY A 416 2.91 1.37 3.64
CA GLY A 416 4.21 1.71 3.09
C GLY A 416 5.36 1.47 4.06
N LEU A 417 6.55 1.29 3.50
CA LEU A 417 7.79 1.09 4.23
C LEU A 417 8.90 1.98 3.69
N ALA A 418 9.75 2.50 4.58
CA ALA A 418 11.01 3.14 4.21
C ALA A 418 12.08 2.89 5.27
N VAL A 419 13.34 2.78 4.84
CA VAL A 419 14.50 2.76 5.75
C VAL A 419 15.05 4.18 5.81
N GLY A 420 15.01 4.79 6.98
CA GLY A 420 15.51 6.15 7.19
C GLY A 420 17.02 6.24 7.13
N ALA A 421 17.56 7.45 7.00
CA ALA A 421 18.99 7.73 7.04
C ALA A 421 19.62 7.34 8.40
N ASP A 422 18.83 7.35 9.46
CA ASP A 422 19.18 6.88 10.81
C ASP A 422 19.22 5.34 10.92
N GLY A 423 18.79 4.62 9.90
CA GLY A 423 18.69 3.17 9.88
C GLY A 423 17.42 2.60 10.51
N ALA A 424 16.51 3.42 11.00
CA ALA A 424 15.21 2.97 11.50
C ALA A 424 14.29 2.56 10.33
N LEU A 425 13.35 1.64 10.60
CA LEU A 425 12.28 1.29 9.68
C LEU A 425 11.05 2.13 9.98
N TYR A 426 10.55 2.85 8.96
CA TYR A 426 9.32 3.61 9.02
C TYR A 426 8.19 2.81 8.37
N ILE A 427 7.04 2.75 9.04
CA ILE A 427 5.86 1.98 8.64
C ILE A 427 4.66 2.91 8.62
N SER A 428 4.03 3.11 7.48
CA SER A 428 2.79 3.88 7.36
C SER A 428 1.55 3.02 7.51
N ASP A 429 0.46 3.66 7.89
CA ASP A 429 -0.90 3.16 7.94
C ASP A 429 -1.83 4.12 7.21
N ASP A 430 -2.65 3.61 6.32
CA ASP A 430 -3.59 4.41 5.53
C ASP A 430 -5.01 4.47 6.12
N GLN A 431 -5.27 3.68 7.17
CA GLN A 431 -6.57 3.68 7.85
C GLN A 431 -6.75 4.93 8.72
N ARG A 432 -5.70 5.32 9.47
CA ARG A 432 -5.70 6.50 10.36
C ARG A 432 -4.61 7.51 10.05
N GLY A 433 -3.71 7.20 9.12
CA GLY A 433 -2.61 8.09 8.77
C GLY A 433 -1.55 8.19 9.85
N THR A 434 -1.20 7.07 10.43
CA THR A 434 -0.12 6.96 11.41
C THR A 434 1.16 6.49 10.72
N ILE A 435 2.29 7.04 11.11
CA ILE A 435 3.61 6.51 10.76
C ILE A 435 4.33 6.13 12.04
N TRP A 436 4.80 4.90 12.12
CA TRP A 436 5.70 4.43 13.19
C TRP A 436 7.14 4.48 12.74
N ARG A 437 8.02 4.83 13.66
CA ARG A 437 9.47 4.65 13.56
C ARG A 437 9.85 3.47 14.43
N VAL A 438 10.40 2.41 13.84
CA VAL A 438 10.90 1.23 14.54
C VAL A 438 12.43 1.30 14.60
N ALA A 439 12.96 1.24 15.81
CA ALA A 439 14.38 1.33 16.09
C ALA A 439 14.84 0.12 16.91
N TYR A 440 16.12 -0.24 16.76
CA TYR A 440 16.80 -1.23 17.59
C TYR A 440 17.72 -0.53 18.58
N LYS A 441 17.70 -0.95 19.87
CA LYS A 441 18.51 -0.39 20.96
C LYS A 441 19.65 -1.32 21.33
#